data_1d3a5e58e27617359ec6d467736726d8
#
_entry.id   1d3a5e58e27617359ec6d467736726d8
#
_cell.length_a   1.000
_cell.length_b   1.000
_cell.length_c   1.000
_cell.angle_alpha   90.00
_cell.angle_beta   90.00
_cell.angle_gamma   90.00
#
_symmetry.space_group_name_H-M   'P 1'
#
loop_
_entity.id
_entity.type
_entity.pdbx_description
1 polymer ?
#
loop_
_entity_poly.entity_id
_entity_poly.type
_entity_poly.pdbx_seq_one_letter_code
_entity_poly.pdbx_strand_id
1 'polypeptide(L)'
;MTHIKFPSHYLYWTQVKDHENIKSKLVPIIHNLITENNYDNPFKKDCTMTTNFLKKAKFLDHEIKDKIIGKYLQEMISETNCFTNRKPVDVIIENYWFNVYEKGDNQEMHQHLALPSSINGYTYEVVFSLVYILNSEEENSILFKLPEPFIPFFPVLELCQFDTGSVKEIKEGTLLIFSNQLSHAVLPIKKSGRTTIAFNVSCRFE
;
A
#
# COMPACT_ATOMS: atom_id res chain seq x y z
N MET A 1 7.36 -0.23 16.95
CA MET A 1 6.86 -0.63 15.62
C MET A 1 6.06 -1.91 15.73
N THR A 2 4.97 -2.08 14.99
CA THR A 2 4.08 -3.24 15.09
C THR A 2 3.93 -3.91 13.71
N HIS A 3 4.02 -5.23 13.65
CA HIS A 3 3.86 -6.00 12.43
C HIS A 3 3.17 -7.34 12.71
N ILE A 4 2.53 -7.89 11.68
CA ILE A 4 2.05 -9.28 11.66
C ILE A 4 2.86 -10.02 10.60
N LYS A 5 3.41 -11.18 10.97
CA LYS A 5 4.19 -12.03 10.09
C LYS A 5 3.39 -13.30 9.78
N PHE A 6 3.01 -13.46 8.52
CA PHE A 6 2.50 -14.73 7.99
C PHE A 6 3.67 -15.60 7.51
N PRO A 7 3.53 -16.92 7.43
CA PRO A 7 4.51 -17.76 6.76
C PRO A 7 4.75 -17.25 5.33
N SER A 8 5.95 -16.82 5.01
CA SER A 8 6.36 -16.21 3.74
C SER A 8 5.69 -14.86 3.39
N HIS A 9 4.86 -14.31 4.27
CA HIS A 9 4.21 -13.01 4.10
C HIS A 9 4.28 -12.21 5.39
N TYR A 10 4.24 -10.89 5.25
CA TYR A 10 4.23 -9.96 6.38
C TYR A 10 3.35 -8.76 6.07
N LEU A 11 2.81 -8.19 7.11
CA LEU A 11 2.13 -6.90 7.13
C LEU A 11 2.72 -6.10 8.29
N TYR A 12 3.27 -4.96 7.96
CA TYR A 12 3.86 -4.01 8.88
C TYR A 12 3.10 -2.69 8.81
N TRP A 13 2.95 -1.99 9.93
CA TRP A 13 2.35 -0.66 9.95
C TRP A 13 3.03 0.28 10.93
N THR A 14 3.04 1.57 10.59
CA THR A 14 3.61 2.63 11.42
C THR A 14 2.91 3.96 11.14
N GLN A 15 2.97 4.88 12.10
CA GLN A 15 2.50 6.25 11.89
C GLN A 15 3.60 7.10 11.26
N VAL A 16 3.27 7.82 10.18
CA VAL A 16 4.17 8.77 9.53
C VAL A 16 4.25 10.05 10.36
N LYS A 17 5.46 10.41 10.81
CA LYS A 17 5.66 11.51 11.79
C LYS A 17 5.23 12.89 11.31
N ASP A 18 5.40 13.20 10.02
CA ASP A 18 5.11 14.52 9.44
C ASP A 18 3.75 14.54 8.71
N HIS A 19 2.83 13.69 9.16
CA HIS A 19 1.57 13.43 8.48
C HIS A 19 0.77 14.67 8.14
N GLU A 20 0.53 15.57 9.11
CA GLU A 20 -0.30 16.77 8.91
C GLU A 20 0.27 17.71 7.82
N ASN A 21 1.59 17.88 7.79
CA ASN A 21 2.25 18.66 6.77
C ASN A 21 2.16 17.99 5.38
N ILE A 22 2.33 16.67 5.32
CA ILE A 22 2.18 15.90 4.08
C ILE A 22 0.73 15.99 3.58
N LYS A 23 -0.25 15.79 4.45
CA LYS A 23 -1.68 15.87 4.14
C LYS A 23 -2.05 17.26 3.60
N SER A 24 -1.65 18.32 4.28
CA SER A 24 -1.95 19.70 3.86
C SER A 24 -1.42 20.06 2.47
N LYS A 25 -0.31 19.44 2.05
CA LYS A 25 0.27 19.61 0.71
C LYS A 25 -0.42 18.75 -0.35
N LEU A 26 -0.67 17.46 -0.04
CA LEU A 26 -1.09 16.49 -1.04
C LEU A 26 -2.59 16.48 -1.32
N VAL A 27 -3.44 16.74 -0.33
CA VAL A 27 -4.90 16.75 -0.54
C VAL A 27 -5.32 17.77 -1.61
N PRO A 28 -4.85 19.04 -1.60
CA PRO A 28 -5.16 19.98 -2.67
C PRO A 28 -4.64 19.54 -4.04
N ILE A 29 -3.44 18.96 -4.10
CA ILE A 29 -2.87 18.47 -5.37
C ILE A 29 -3.73 17.35 -5.96
N ILE A 30 -4.12 16.37 -5.15
CA ILE A 30 -4.99 15.27 -5.59
C ILE A 30 -6.35 15.78 -6.05
N HIS A 31 -6.94 16.72 -5.30
CA HIS A 31 -8.20 17.35 -5.68
C HIS A 31 -8.10 18.05 -7.04
N ASN A 32 -7.03 18.81 -7.31
CA ASN A 32 -6.80 19.45 -8.60
C ASN A 32 -6.65 18.43 -9.73
N LEU A 33 -5.91 17.35 -9.52
CA LEU A 33 -5.76 16.28 -10.51
C LEU A 33 -7.12 15.63 -10.87
N ILE A 34 -7.99 15.44 -9.90
CA ILE A 34 -9.34 14.93 -10.14
C ILE A 34 -10.15 15.96 -10.94
N THR A 35 -10.12 17.23 -10.57
CA THR A 35 -10.83 18.31 -11.27
C THR A 35 -10.37 18.46 -12.71
N GLU A 36 -9.09 18.27 -13.00
CA GLU A 36 -8.50 18.31 -14.33
C GLU A 36 -8.70 17.01 -15.15
N ASN A 37 -9.48 16.05 -14.67
CA ASN A 37 -9.67 14.73 -15.25
C ASN A 37 -8.35 13.92 -15.41
N ASN A 38 -7.36 14.16 -14.58
CA ASN A 38 -6.13 13.38 -14.49
C ASN A 38 -6.28 12.14 -13.60
N TYR A 39 -7.43 11.50 -13.71
CA TYR A 39 -7.75 10.25 -13.03
C TYR A 39 -8.34 9.23 -14.01
N ASP A 40 -8.44 8.00 -13.58
CA ASP A 40 -9.10 6.92 -14.28
C ASP A 40 -9.90 6.04 -13.30
N ASN A 41 -10.69 5.17 -13.86
CA ASN A 41 -11.32 4.08 -13.13
C ASN A 41 -11.27 2.84 -14.05
N PRO A 42 -10.09 2.20 -14.17
CA PRO A 42 -9.91 1.07 -15.09
C PRO A 42 -10.69 -0.18 -14.65
N PHE A 43 -11.12 -0.22 -13.39
CA PHE A 43 -11.74 -1.39 -12.76
C PHE A 43 -13.23 -1.20 -12.50
N LYS A 44 -13.92 -0.41 -13.32
CA LYS A 44 -15.34 0.01 -13.13
C LYS A 44 -16.31 -1.12 -12.77
N LYS A 45 -15.96 -2.35 -13.04
CA LYS A 45 -16.83 -3.51 -12.83
C LYS A 45 -16.73 -4.05 -11.38
N ASP A 46 -15.55 -3.97 -10.80
CA ASP A 46 -15.21 -4.62 -9.54
C ASP A 46 -14.66 -3.62 -8.49
N CYS A 47 -14.34 -2.39 -8.92
CA CYS A 47 -13.88 -1.29 -8.09
C CYS A 47 -14.58 0.00 -8.48
N THR A 48 -14.99 0.78 -7.51
CA THR A 48 -15.72 2.04 -7.75
C THR A 48 -14.92 3.29 -7.41
N MET A 49 -13.74 3.13 -6.75
CA MET A 49 -12.91 4.27 -6.37
C MET A 49 -12.37 5.06 -7.56
N THR A 50 -12.08 6.33 -7.33
CA THR A 50 -11.34 7.20 -8.26
C THR A 50 -9.84 7.00 -8.06
N THR A 51 -9.10 6.74 -9.12
CA THR A 51 -7.64 6.51 -9.06
C THR A 51 -6.91 7.15 -10.25
N ASN A 52 -5.62 7.39 -10.14
CA ASN A 52 -4.78 7.81 -11.26
C ASN A 52 -3.75 6.75 -11.69
N PHE A 53 -4.02 5.48 -11.40
CA PHE A 53 -3.11 4.38 -11.64
C PHE A 53 -2.59 4.31 -13.08
N LEU A 54 -3.49 4.42 -14.08
CA LEU A 54 -3.11 4.41 -15.50
C LEU A 54 -2.54 5.75 -15.98
N LYS A 55 -2.94 6.87 -15.37
CA LYS A 55 -2.47 8.21 -15.78
C LYS A 55 -1.04 8.49 -15.38
N LYS A 56 -0.52 7.81 -14.36
CA LYS A 56 0.87 7.94 -13.87
C LYS A 56 1.28 9.39 -13.60
N ALA A 57 0.34 10.23 -13.16
CA ALA A 57 0.60 11.62 -12.86
C ALA A 57 1.65 11.74 -11.73
N LYS A 58 2.68 12.56 -11.95
CA LYS A 58 3.70 12.84 -10.95
C LYS A 58 3.16 13.89 -9.97
N PHE A 59 2.71 13.50 -8.80
CA PHE A 59 2.19 14.39 -7.76
C PHE A 59 2.99 14.33 -6.45
N LEU A 60 3.98 13.44 -6.36
CA LEU A 60 4.90 13.34 -5.25
C LEU A 60 6.30 13.81 -5.67
N ASP A 61 6.84 14.80 -4.99
CA ASP A 61 8.25 15.14 -5.08
C ASP A 61 9.13 14.13 -4.29
N HIS A 62 10.45 14.29 -4.43
CA HIS A 62 11.41 13.39 -3.77
C HIS A 62 11.33 13.51 -2.25
N GLU A 63 11.22 14.72 -1.71
CA GLU A 63 11.17 14.97 -0.27
C GLU A 63 9.95 14.31 0.38
N ILE A 64 8.77 14.46 -0.22
CA ILE A 64 7.54 13.85 0.29
C ILE A 64 7.61 12.32 0.22
N LYS A 65 8.13 11.75 -0.88
CA LYS A 65 8.34 10.31 -0.99
C LYS A 65 9.25 9.77 0.10
N ASP A 66 10.36 10.44 0.34
CA ASP A 66 11.31 10.04 1.38
C ASP A 66 10.69 10.12 2.79
N LYS A 67 9.93 11.16 3.08
CA LYS A 67 9.19 11.30 4.34
C LYS A 67 8.14 10.20 4.57
N ILE A 68 7.48 9.73 3.51
CA ILE A 68 6.47 8.67 3.60
C ILE A 68 7.13 7.30 3.70
N ILE A 69 8.16 7.02 2.90
CA ILE A 69 8.66 5.66 2.71
C ILE A 69 10.07 5.47 3.30
N GLY A 70 10.99 6.39 3.03
CA GLY A 70 12.43 6.18 3.15
C GLY A 70 12.87 5.41 4.38
N LYS A 71 12.86 6.06 5.55
CA LYS A 71 13.32 5.41 6.78
C LYS A 71 12.43 4.26 7.27
N TYR A 72 11.10 4.32 7.04
CA TYR A 72 10.17 3.30 7.54
C TYR A 72 10.37 1.96 6.84
N LEU A 73 10.70 1.99 5.55
CA LEU A 73 11.02 0.77 4.81
C LEU A 73 12.34 0.17 5.31
N GLN A 74 13.37 0.99 5.55
CA GLN A 74 14.64 0.54 6.11
C GLN A 74 14.46 -0.04 7.52
N GLU A 75 13.70 0.64 8.39
CA GLU A 75 13.36 0.17 9.73
C GLU A 75 12.63 -1.19 9.65
N MET A 76 11.62 -1.32 8.78
CA MET A 76 10.89 -2.56 8.60
C MET A 76 11.80 -3.70 8.13
N ILE A 77 12.65 -3.49 7.14
CA ILE A 77 13.59 -4.50 6.64
C ILE A 77 14.53 -4.96 7.77
N SER A 78 15.05 -4.03 8.58
CA SER A 78 15.97 -4.34 9.66
C SER A 78 15.29 -5.09 10.83
N GLU A 79 14.06 -4.71 11.20
CA GLU A 79 13.35 -5.29 12.34
C GLU A 79 12.71 -6.64 12.02
N THR A 80 12.19 -6.80 10.81
CA THR A 80 11.44 -8.01 10.45
C THR A 80 12.32 -9.13 9.96
N ASN A 81 13.58 -8.83 9.57
CA ASN A 81 14.47 -9.79 8.93
C ASN A 81 13.76 -10.57 7.81
N CYS A 82 12.97 -9.84 7.00
CA CYS A 82 12.11 -10.44 5.97
C CYS A 82 12.91 -11.10 4.83
N PHE A 83 14.21 -10.79 4.73
CA PHE A 83 15.13 -11.41 3.79
C PHE A 83 16.13 -12.30 4.54
N THR A 84 15.85 -13.58 4.62
CA THR A 84 16.70 -14.52 5.37
C THR A 84 17.99 -14.90 4.65
N ASN A 85 17.97 -14.93 3.32
CA ASN A 85 19.05 -15.46 2.49
C ASN A 85 19.56 -14.48 1.42
N ARG A 86 19.02 -13.28 1.35
CA ARG A 86 19.37 -12.25 0.35
C ARG A 86 19.38 -10.89 1.01
N LYS A 87 20.31 -10.03 0.64
CA LYS A 87 20.34 -8.64 1.13
C LYS A 87 19.91 -7.68 0.03
N PRO A 88 18.92 -6.82 0.27
CA PRO A 88 18.63 -5.74 -0.66
C PRO A 88 19.79 -4.74 -0.64
N VAL A 89 20.38 -4.50 -1.80
CA VAL A 89 21.49 -3.54 -1.99
C VAL A 89 21.03 -2.25 -2.64
N ASP A 90 19.84 -2.27 -3.22
CA ASP A 90 19.21 -1.08 -3.79
C ASP A 90 17.69 -1.21 -3.75
N VAL A 91 17.00 -0.08 -3.55
CA VAL A 91 15.54 -0.01 -3.40
C VAL A 91 15.01 1.13 -4.24
N ILE A 92 14.05 0.83 -5.10
CA ILE A 92 13.43 1.82 -5.98
C ILE A 92 11.91 1.81 -5.84
N ILE A 93 11.28 2.97 -6.00
CA ILE A 93 9.84 3.09 -6.14
C ILE A 93 9.52 2.94 -7.63
N GLU A 94 8.94 1.80 -8.01
CA GLU A 94 8.54 1.50 -9.38
C GLU A 94 7.45 2.44 -9.88
N ASN A 95 6.39 2.54 -9.10
CA ASN A 95 5.24 3.40 -9.38
C ASN A 95 4.52 3.77 -8.10
N TYR A 96 3.68 4.79 -8.21
CA TYR A 96 2.79 5.23 -7.14
C TYR A 96 1.56 5.89 -7.74
N TRP A 97 0.43 5.80 -7.01
CA TRP A 97 -0.85 6.37 -7.41
C TRP A 97 -1.69 6.71 -6.18
N PHE A 98 -2.67 7.57 -6.35
CA PHE A 98 -3.68 7.80 -5.33
C PHE A 98 -4.96 7.00 -5.61
N ASN A 99 -5.72 6.74 -4.55
CA ASN A 99 -7.09 6.26 -4.61
C ASN A 99 -7.95 7.14 -3.72
N VAL A 100 -9.08 7.61 -4.23
CA VAL A 100 -10.10 8.36 -3.49
C VAL A 100 -11.39 7.57 -3.50
N TYR A 101 -11.96 7.37 -2.32
CA TYR A 101 -13.13 6.55 -2.11
C TYR A 101 -14.28 7.41 -1.61
N GLU A 102 -15.43 7.30 -2.27
CA GLU A 102 -16.71 7.81 -1.81
C GLU A 102 -17.46 6.74 -1.01
N LYS A 103 -18.53 7.15 -0.32
CA LYS A 103 -19.35 6.20 0.45
C LYS A 103 -19.89 5.09 -0.45
N GLY A 104 -19.64 3.86 -0.05
CA GLY A 104 -19.99 2.64 -0.78
C GLY A 104 -18.90 2.15 -1.74
N ASP A 105 -17.88 2.95 -2.02
CA ASP A 105 -16.75 2.53 -2.85
C ASP A 105 -15.95 1.41 -2.19
N ASN A 106 -15.42 0.54 -3.03
CA ASN A 106 -14.65 -0.62 -2.64
C ASN A 106 -13.54 -0.91 -3.66
N GLN A 107 -12.64 -1.79 -3.31
CA GLN A 107 -11.66 -2.38 -4.23
C GLN A 107 -11.66 -3.89 -4.02
N GLU A 108 -11.75 -4.64 -5.13
CA GLU A 108 -11.78 -6.10 -5.10
C GLU A 108 -10.49 -6.69 -4.53
N MET A 109 -10.54 -8.00 -4.20
CA MET A 109 -9.38 -8.75 -3.77
C MET A 109 -8.36 -8.88 -4.91
N HIS A 110 -7.15 -8.38 -4.70
CA HIS A 110 -6.08 -8.35 -5.70
C HIS A 110 -4.70 -8.50 -5.06
N GLN A 111 -3.69 -8.62 -5.91
CA GLN A 111 -2.27 -8.65 -5.57
C GLN A 111 -1.51 -7.70 -6.51
N HIS A 112 -0.34 -7.26 -6.10
CA HIS A 112 0.52 -6.41 -6.92
C HIS A 112 1.64 -7.22 -7.58
N LEU A 113 1.28 -8.25 -8.34
CA LEU A 113 2.26 -9.06 -9.05
C LEU A 113 2.80 -8.29 -10.24
N ALA A 114 4.11 -8.21 -10.35
CA ALA A 114 4.80 -7.64 -11.49
C ALA A 114 6.01 -8.49 -11.87
N LEU A 115 6.34 -8.49 -13.16
CA LEU A 115 7.57 -9.10 -13.63
C LEU A 115 8.77 -8.26 -13.18
N PRO A 116 9.93 -8.91 -12.95
CA PRO A 116 11.16 -8.20 -12.69
C PRO A 116 11.47 -7.16 -13.78
N SER A 117 11.93 -5.99 -13.38
CA SER A 117 12.35 -4.93 -14.29
C SER A 117 13.89 -4.91 -14.45
N SER A 118 14.38 -4.43 -15.58
CA SER A 118 15.83 -4.24 -15.82
C SER A 118 16.13 -2.75 -15.93
N ILE A 119 16.99 -2.25 -15.04
CA ILE A 119 17.40 -0.86 -14.99
C ILE A 119 18.94 -0.82 -14.96
N ASN A 120 19.56 -0.17 -15.94
CA ASN A 120 21.02 -0.08 -16.07
C ASN A 120 21.74 -1.44 -16.00
N GLY A 121 21.13 -2.47 -16.57
CA GLY A 121 21.69 -3.84 -16.58
C GLY A 121 21.50 -4.62 -15.28
N TYR A 122 20.83 -4.07 -14.28
CA TYR A 122 20.50 -4.75 -13.03
C TYR A 122 19.03 -5.18 -13.00
N THR A 123 18.77 -6.36 -12.43
CA THR A 123 17.41 -6.87 -12.23
C THR A 123 16.84 -6.40 -10.90
N TYR A 124 15.63 -5.85 -10.94
CA TYR A 124 14.85 -5.44 -9.78
C TYR A 124 13.58 -6.29 -9.69
N GLU A 125 13.29 -6.79 -8.51
CA GLU A 125 12.09 -7.59 -8.21
C GLU A 125 11.12 -6.75 -7.38
N VAL A 126 9.84 -6.68 -7.76
CA VAL A 126 8.81 -6.05 -6.93
C VAL A 126 8.58 -6.92 -5.69
N VAL A 127 8.84 -6.38 -4.53
CA VAL A 127 8.83 -7.14 -3.26
C VAL A 127 7.80 -6.59 -2.28
N PHE A 128 7.61 -5.27 -2.27
CA PHE A 128 6.73 -4.60 -1.33
C PHE A 128 5.63 -3.83 -2.05
N SER A 129 4.44 -3.89 -1.47
CA SER A 129 3.37 -2.94 -1.73
C SER A 129 3.14 -2.12 -0.47
N LEU A 130 2.90 -0.83 -0.65
CA LEU A 130 2.68 0.08 0.45
C LEU A 130 1.37 0.83 0.23
N VAL A 131 0.66 1.10 1.33
CA VAL A 131 -0.52 1.95 1.34
C VAL A 131 -0.38 2.97 2.46
N TYR A 132 -0.33 4.24 2.10
CA TYR A 132 -0.36 5.37 3.03
C TYR A 132 -1.77 5.93 3.11
N ILE A 133 -2.35 5.93 4.30
CA ILE A 133 -3.68 6.47 4.56
C ILE A 133 -3.56 7.99 4.75
N LEU A 134 -3.75 8.74 3.66
CA LEU A 134 -3.54 10.19 3.63
C LEU A 134 -4.67 10.96 4.31
N ASN A 135 -5.92 10.55 4.08
CA ASN A 135 -7.09 11.19 4.66
C ASN A 135 -8.16 10.14 4.96
N SER A 136 -8.72 10.16 6.17
CA SER A 136 -9.82 9.28 6.53
C SER A 136 -10.46 9.70 7.85
N GLU A 137 -11.78 9.80 7.86
CA GLU A 137 -12.58 10.09 9.07
C GLU A 137 -13.15 8.84 9.74
N GLU A 138 -12.83 7.65 9.23
CA GLU A 138 -13.41 6.40 9.73
C GLU A 138 -12.37 5.29 9.91
N GLU A 139 -12.84 4.14 10.40
CA GLU A 139 -12.04 2.91 10.43
C GLU A 139 -11.58 2.54 9.03
N ASN A 140 -10.29 2.26 8.89
CA ASN A 140 -9.65 1.96 7.61
C ASN A 140 -9.62 0.44 7.37
N SER A 141 -10.74 -0.12 6.91
CA SER A 141 -10.87 -1.54 6.66
C SER A 141 -10.22 -1.92 5.33
N ILE A 142 -9.05 -2.55 5.44
CA ILE A 142 -8.38 -3.28 4.36
C ILE A 142 -8.31 -4.73 4.81
N LEU A 143 -8.95 -5.60 4.06
CA LEU A 143 -8.95 -7.03 4.31
C LEU A 143 -7.73 -7.65 3.61
N PHE A 144 -6.83 -8.23 4.39
CA PHE A 144 -5.72 -9.05 3.90
C PHE A 144 -6.06 -10.52 3.99
N LYS A 145 -5.67 -11.31 2.99
CA LYS A 145 -5.91 -12.75 2.93
C LYS A 145 -4.66 -13.48 2.49
N LEU A 146 -4.34 -14.56 3.17
CA LEU A 146 -3.26 -15.46 2.74
C LEU A 146 -3.60 -16.10 1.39
N PRO A 147 -2.60 -16.39 0.54
CA PRO A 147 -2.79 -17.14 -0.69
C PRO A 147 -3.52 -18.49 -0.43
N GLU A 148 -4.40 -18.87 -1.35
CA GLU A 148 -5.29 -20.02 -1.23
C GLU A 148 -4.65 -21.37 -0.83
N PRO A 149 -3.42 -21.73 -1.23
CA PRO A 149 -2.81 -22.98 -0.81
C PRO A 149 -2.70 -23.18 0.70
N PHE A 150 -2.70 -22.07 1.46
CA PHE A 150 -2.62 -22.13 2.93
C PHE A 150 -3.97 -22.19 3.63
N ILE A 151 -5.06 -21.83 2.95
CA ILE A 151 -6.41 -21.80 3.55
C ILE A 151 -6.90 -23.19 3.99
N PRO A 152 -6.72 -24.28 3.21
CA PRO A 152 -7.14 -25.61 3.62
C PRO A 152 -6.41 -26.15 4.84
N PHE A 153 -5.19 -25.69 5.10
CA PHE A 153 -4.37 -26.17 6.21
C PHE A 153 -4.62 -25.42 7.53
N PHE A 154 -5.28 -24.25 7.48
CA PHE A 154 -5.52 -23.42 8.66
C PHE A 154 -6.98 -22.97 8.83
N PRO A 155 -8.00 -23.81 8.56
CA PRO A 155 -9.41 -23.38 8.61
C PRO A 155 -9.87 -23.01 10.03
N VAL A 156 -9.12 -23.40 11.05
CA VAL A 156 -9.45 -23.18 12.47
C VAL A 156 -8.74 -21.97 13.05
N LEU A 157 -7.70 -21.48 12.36
CA LEU A 157 -6.93 -20.35 12.82
C LEU A 157 -7.44 -19.12 12.06
N GLU A 158 -8.20 -18.24 12.63
CA GLU A 158 -8.62 -16.94 12.11
C GLU A 158 -7.48 -16.12 11.45
N LEU A 159 -6.28 -16.69 11.39
CA LEU A 159 -5.05 -16.20 10.77
C LEU A 159 -5.05 -16.19 9.23
N CYS A 160 -6.06 -16.75 8.57
CA CYS A 160 -6.16 -16.70 7.11
C CYS A 160 -6.55 -15.32 6.59
N GLN A 161 -7.12 -14.49 7.46
CA GLN A 161 -7.59 -13.16 7.12
C GLN A 161 -7.23 -12.19 8.24
N PHE A 162 -6.94 -10.95 7.85
CA PHE A 162 -6.68 -9.86 8.78
C PHE A 162 -7.35 -8.60 8.25
N ASP A 163 -8.27 -8.03 9.07
CA ASP A 163 -8.92 -6.76 8.76
C ASP A 163 -8.29 -5.63 9.59
N THR A 164 -7.73 -4.65 8.90
CA THR A 164 -7.12 -3.48 9.55
C THR A 164 -8.13 -2.65 10.34
N GLY A 165 -9.42 -2.70 10.01
CA GLY A 165 -10.48 -2.02 10.75
C GLY A 165 -10.64 -2.51 12.18
N SER A 166 -10.13 -3.72 12.51
CA SER A 166 -10.11 -4.25 13.88
C SER A 166 -8.97 -3.68 14.74
N VAL A 167 -8.03 -2.93 14.14
CA VAL A 167 -6.82 -2.41 14.81
C VAL A 167 -6.91 -0.89 14.94
N LYS A 168 -7.12 -0.40 16.15
CA LYS A 168 -7.29 1.04 16.45
C LYS A 168 -6.08 1.91 16.09
N GLU A 169 -4.90 1.32 16.06
CA GLU A 169 -3.66 1.98 15.69
C GLU A 169 -3.57 2.27 14.19
N ILE A 170 -4.32 1.52 13.35
CA ILE A 170 -4.36 1.72 11.91
C ILE A 170 -5.44 2.76 11.58
N LYS A 171 -5.01 3.98 11.40
CA LYS A 171 -5.84 5.16 11.19
C LYS A 171 -5.22 6.10 10.17
N GLU A 172 -5.79 7.27 9.99
CA GLU A 172 -5.17 8.33 9.20
C GLU A 172 -3.71 8.57 9.65
N GLY A 173 -2.83 8.78 8.68
CA GLY A 173 -1.38 8.90 8.89
C GLY A 173 -0.64 7.57 8.93
N THR A 174 -1.32 6.42 8.90
CA THR A 174 -0.66 5.12 8.90
C THR A 174 -0.08 4.79 7.51
N LEU A 175 1.16 4.31 7.50
CA LEU A 175 1.78 3.62 6.38
C LEU A 175 1.73 2.11 6.65
N LEU A 176 1.10 1.37 5.73
CA LEU A 176 1.10 -0.08 5.68
C LEU A 176 2.18 -0.53 4.69
N ILE A 177 2.99 -1.53 5.05
CA ILE A 177 4.01 -2.14 4.20
C ILE A 177 3.80 -3.66 4.24
N PHE A 178 3.63 -4.27 3.08
CA PHE A 178 3.34 -5.69 3.00
C PHE A 178 3.95 -6.34 1.75
N SER A 179 4.04 -7.68 1.78
CA SER A 179 4.48 -8.44 0.61
C SER A 179 3.55 -8.19 -0.58
N ASN A 180 4.11 -7.92 -1.76
CA ASN A 180 3.35 -7.72 -3.00
C ASN A 180 2.45 -8.90 -3.39
N GLN A 181 2.72 -10.09 -2.85
CA GLN A 181 1.95 -11.32 -3.06
C GLN A 181 0.79 -11.47 -2.06
N LEU A 182 0.72 -10.63 -1.05
CA LEU A 182 -0.37 -10.70 -0.07
C LEU A 182 -1.66 -10.13 -0.68
N SER A 183 -2.66 -11.00 -0.83
CA SER A 183 -3.97 -10.61 -1.36
C SER A 183 -4.66 -9.64 -0.43
N HIS A 184 -5.22 -8.57 -0.97
CA HIS A 184 -5.92 -7.57 -0.18
C HIS A 184 -7.09 -6.94 -0.95
N ALA A 185 -8.06 -6.45 -0.19
CA ALA A 185 -9.25 -5.76 -0.69
C ALA A 185 -9.56 -4.54 0.19
N VAL A 186 -10.22 -3.54 -0.35
CA VAL A 186 -10.82 -2.47 0.45
C VAL A 186 -12.32 -2.76 0.56
N LEU A 187 -12.78 -2.94 1.79
CA LEU A 187 -14.21 -3.15 2.06
C LEU A 187 -15.01 -1.88 1.76
N PRO A 188 -16.33 -1.98 1.50
CA PRO A 188 -17.18 -0.82 1.20
C PRO A 188 -17.04 0.27 2.24
N ILE A 189 -16.66 1.48 1.80
CA ILE A 189 -16.40 2.63 2.65
C ILE A 189 -17.71 3.20 3.21
N LYS A 190 -17.73 3.49 4.51
CA LYS A 190 -18.93 4.00 5.20
C LYS A 190 -19.10 5.50 5.06
N LYS A 191 -18.01 6.26 4.91
CA LYS A 191 -17.97 7.71 4.75
C LYS A 191 -17.10 8.11 3.57
N SER A 192 -17.55 9.12 2.80
CA SER A 192 -16.79 9.70 1.70
C SER A 192 -15.49 10.37 2.13
N GLY A 193 -14.55 10.53 1.18
CA GLY A 193 -13.35 11.33 1.36
C GLY A 193 -12.12 10.54 1.85
N ARG A 194 -12.20 9.21 1.99
CA ARG A 194 -10.99 8.42 2.23
C ARG A 194 -10.05 8.53 1.05
N THR A 195 -8.80 8.91 1.34
CA THR A 195 -7.75 9.03 0.32
C THR A 195 -6.54 8.23 0.76
N THR A 196 -6.04 7.38 -0.14
CA THR A 196 -4.82 6.62 0.07
C THR A 196 -3.83 6.88 -1.05
N ILE A 197 -2.52 6.72 -0.75
CA ILE A 197 -1.46 6.68 -1.74
C ILE A 197 -0.84 5.30 -1.69
N ALA A 198 -0.84 4.61 -2.81
CA ALA A 198 -0.27 3.30 -2.96
C ALA A 198 1.06 3.35 -3.71
N PHE A 199 1.96 2.42 -3.40
CA PHE A 199 3.29 2.32 -3.99
C PHE A 199 3.63 0.86 -4.25
N ASN A 200 4.35 0.62 -5.35
CA ASN A 200 5.09 -0.62 -5.57
C ASN A 200 6.58 -0.33 -5.44
N VAL A 201 7.26 -1.16 -4.69
CA VAL A 201 8.68 -1.02 -4.39
C VAL A 201 9.42 -2.27 -4.83
N SER A 202 10.46 -2.04 -5.61
CA SER A 202 11.35 -3.07 -6.10
C SER A 202 12.70 -3.03 -5.40
N CYS A 203 13.29 -4.19 -5.22
CA CYS A 203 14.61 -4.35 -4.65
C CYS A 203 15.53 -5.07 -5.62
N ARG A 204 16.79 -4.65 -5.62
CA ARG A 204 17.91 -5.40 -6.18
C ARG A 204 18.62 -6.13 -5.06
N PHE A 205 18.97 -7.36 -5.28
CA PHE A 205 19.60 -8.25 -4.31
C PHE A 205 21.01 -8.67 -4.74
N GLU A 206 21.86 -8.91 -3.76
CA GLU A 206 23.11 -9.67 -3.90
C GLU A 206 22.87 -11.16 -3.79
#